data_7ae87017e2e427570743956017412911
#
_entry.id   7ae87017e2e427570743956017412911
#
_cell.length_a   1.000
_cell.length_b   1.000
_cell.length_c   1.000
_cell.angle_alpha   90.00
_cell.angle_beta   90.00
_cell.angle_gamma   90.00
#
_symmetry.space_group_name_H-M   'P 1'
#
loop_
_entity.id
_entity.type
_entity.pdbx_description
1 polymer ?
#
loop_
_entity_poly.entity_id
_entity_poly.type
_entity_poly.pdbx_seq_one_letter_code
_entity_poly.pdbx_strand_id
1 'polypeptide(L)'
;MSVAFRNVDVPPDADVDEWPYEALVTVIERGTIGDWARVTGEMRRDPWGPVTRQVEQYLSYAQPWGVGPLLQRAITAARHSAESADRAEVAAEVRALVEQSGLSATEFASRIGTSRTRLSTYRTGGVTPSAALLVRMRRVAADVSR
;
A
#
# COMPACT_ATOMS: atom_id res chain seq x y z
N MET A 1 29.55 4.10 0.26
CA MET A 1 29.86 4.72 -1.04
C MET A 1 28.69 4.47 -1.98
N SER A 2 28.20 5.48 -2.64
CA SER A 2 27.15 5.35 -3.64
C SER A 2 27.71 4.75 -4.93
N VAL A 3 26.93 3.94 -5.65
CA VAL A 3 27.34 3.37 -6.94
C VAL A 3 27.44 4.50 -7.97
N ALA A 4 28.59 4.60 -8.65
CA ALA A 4 28.73 5.50 -9.78
C ALA A 4 28.11 4.87 -11.03
N PHE A 5 27.12 5.52 -11.59
CA PHE A 5 26.51 5.10 -12.84
C PHE A 5 27.42 5.50 -14.02
N ARG A 6 27.99 4.49 -14.71
CA ARG A 6 28.73 4.70 -15.94
C ARG A 6 27.76 4.70 -17.12
N ASN A 7 27.36 5.52 -17.79
CA ASN A 7 26.43 5.58 -18.93
C ASN A 7 24.96 5.90 -18.60
N VAL A 8 24.72 6.54 -17.47
CA VAL A 8 23.36 6.97 -17.12
C VAL A 8 23.41 8.45 -16.74
N ASP A 9 22.59 9.27 -17.36
CA ASP A 9 22.51 10.72 -17.18
C ASP A 9 21.76 11.12 -15.89
N VAL A 10 21.91 10.36 -14.82
CA VAL A 10 21.26 10.66 -13.54
C VAL A 10 22.29 10.66 -12.42
N PRO A 11 22.36 11.72 -11.58
CA PRO A 11 23.27 11.75 -10.45
C PRO A 11 22.94 10.63 -9.45
N PRO A 12 23.97 10.02 -8.82
CA PRO A 12 23.75 8.93 -7.84
C PRO A 12 22.94 9.35 -6.60
N ASP A 13 22.85 10.64 -6.32
CA ASP A 13 22.08 11.22 -5.22
C ASP A 13 20.65 11.62 -5.59
N ALA A 14 20.26 11.45 -6.85
CA ALA A 14 18.86 11.64 -7.28
C ALA A 14 17.92 10.66 -6.58
N ASP A 15 16.67 11.07 -6.44
CA ASP A 15 15.62 10.19 -5.88
C ASP A 15 15.45 8.93 -6.71
N VAL A 16 15.19 7.81 -6.05
CA VAL A 16 15.15 6.48 -6.71
C VAL A 16 14.08 6.40 -7.78
N ASP A 17 12.99 7.11 -7.63
CA ASP A 17 11.90 7.17 -8.62
C ASP A 17 12.29 7.91 -9.91
N GLU A 18 13.38 8.68 -9.88
CA GLU A 18 13.98 9.33 -11.05
C GLU A 18 15.00 8.44 -11.77
N TRP A 19 15.38 7.30 -11.19
CA TRP A 19 16.38 6.42 -11.78
C TRP A 19 15.82 5.69 -13.01
N PRO A 20 16.56 5.66 -14.13
CA PRO A 20 16.21 4.79 -15.23
C PRO A 20 16.42 3.33 -14.84
N TYR A 21 15.79 2.43 -15.58
CA TYR A 21 15.83 0.99 -15.33
C TYR A 21 17.26 0.44 -15.22
N GLU A 22 18.17 0.89 -16.05
CA GLU A 22 19.58 0.46 -16.06
C GLU A 22 20.30 0.84 -14.76
N ALA A 23 20.00 1.99 -14.19
CA ALA A 23 20.54 2.39 -12.89
C ALA A 23 20.05 1.49 -11.77
N LEU A 24 18.76 1.16 -11.80
CA LEU A 24 18.14 0.25 -10.84
C LEU A 24 18.76 -1.15 -10.92
N VAL A 25 18.94 -1.70 -12.11
CA VAL A 25 19.61 -2.99 -12.34
C VAL A 25 21.04 -2.96 -11.82
N THR A 26 21.78 -1.88 -12.09
CA THR A 26 23.16 -1.71 -11.61
C THR A 26 23.22 -1.76 -10.08
N VAL A 27 22.30 -1.10 -9.39
CA VAL A 27 22.22 -1.10 -7.92
C VAL A 27 21.89 -2.49 -7.40
N ILE A 28 20.97 -3.20 -8.02
CA ILE A 28 20.60 -4.57 -7.62
C ILE A 28 21.82 -5.50 -7.75
N GLU A 29 22.55 -5.41 -8.85
CA GLU A 29 23.67 -6.31 -9.13
C GLU A 29 24.96 -5.97 -8.39
N ARG A 30 25.24 -4.69 -8.19
CA ARG A 30 26.55 -4.18 -7.75
C ARG A 30 26.47 -3.14 -6.63
N GLY A 31 25.28 -2.82 -6.15
CA GLY A 31 25.09 -1.83 -5.12
C GLY A 31 25.54 -2.28 -3.74
N THR A 32 25.65 -1.32 -2.84
CA THR A 32 25.88 -1.54 -1.42
C THR A 32 24.57 -1.78 -0.68
N ILE A 33 24.65 -2.19 0.58
CA ILE A 33 23.50 -2.31 1.48
C ILE A 33 22.75 -0.96 1.58
N GLY A 34 23.48 0.16 1.59
CA GLY A 34 22.88 1.49 1.61
C GLY A 34 22.07 1.79 0.35
N ASP A 35 22.56 1.40 -0.82
CA ASP A 35 21.82 1.55 -2.09
C ASP A 35 20.59 0.67 -2.13
N TRP A 36 20.67 -0.57 -1.64
CA TRP A 36 19.52 -1.47 -1.53
C TRP A 36 18.48 -0.94 -0.54
N ALA A 37 18.90 -0.31 0.55
CA ALA A 37 18.00 0.35 1.49
C ALA A 37 17.22 1.51 0.85
N ARG A 38 17.84 2.25 -0.06
CA ARG A 38 17.17 3.29 -0.84
C ARG A 38 16.08 2.71 -1.76
N VAL A 39 16.39 1.65 -2.46
CA VAL A 39 15.43 0.95 -3.33
C VAL A 39 14.26 0.38 -2.52
N THR A 40 14.54 -0.32 -1.44
CA THR A 40 13.49 -0.88 -0.56
C THR A 40 12.67 0.21 0.13
N GLY A 41 13.28 1.34 0.45
CA GLY A 41 12.59 2.53 0.97
C GLY A 41 11.57 3.07 -0.02
N GLU A 42 11.93 3.18 -1.30
CA GLU A 42 11.01 3.59 -2.36
C GLU A 42 9.88 2.56 -2.58
N MET A 43 10.18 1.28 -2.53
CA MET A 43 9.15 0.23 -2.61
C MET A 43 8.16 0.29 -1.44
N ARG A 44 8.60 0.67 -0.23
CA ARG A 44 7.70 0.90 0.90
C ARG A 44 6.86 2.16 0.74
N ARG A 45 7.43 3.21 0.16
CA ARG A 45 6.71 4.45 -0.12
C ARG A 45 5.62 4.26 -1.15
N ASP A 46 5.92 3.52 -2.21
CA ASP A 46 5.00 3.26 -3.31
C ASP A 46 5.05 1.77 -3.75
N PRO A 47 4.33 0.88 -3.02
CA PRO A 47 4.44 -0.56 -3.21
C PRO A 47 3.95 -1.08 -4.58
N TRP A 48 3.14 -0.30 -5.29
CA TRP A 48 2.65 -0.63 -6.64
C TRP A 48 3.18 0.33 -7.70
N GLY A 49 4.11 1.19 -7.32
CA GLY A 49 4.69 2.21 -8.18
C GLY A 49 5.68 1.66 -9.21
N PRO A 50 6.24 2.56 -10.04
CA PRO A 50 7.13 2.19 -11.14
C PRO A 50 8.38 1.44 -10.69
N VAL A 51 9.03 1.89 -9.61
CA VAL A 51 10.26 1.26 -9.10
C VAL A 51 9.97 -0.18 -8.65
N THR A 52 8.94 -0.39 -7.85
CA THR A 52 8.56 -1.73 -7.39
C THR A 52 8.26 -2.67 -8.55
N ARG A 53 7.52 -2.19 -9.56
CA ARG A 53 7.21 -2.98 -10.76
C ARG A 53 8.45 -3.30 -11.58
N GLN A 54 9.39 -2.38 -11.69
CA GLN A 54 10.66 -2.60 -12.40
C GLN A 54 11.54 -3.62 -11.68
N VAL A 55 11.62 -3.55 -10.35
CA VAL A 55 12.32 -4.55 -9.54
C VAL A 55 11.68 -5.93 -9.73
N GLU A 56 10.38 -6.01 -9.63
CA GLU A 56 9.62 -7.25 -9.79
C GLU A 56 9.82 -7.85 -11.20
N GLN A 57 9.79 -7.03 -12.24
CA GLN A 57 10.09 -7.44 -13.61
C GLN A 57 11.51 -7.98 -13.74
N TYR A 58 12.51 -7.28 -13.20
CA TYR A 58 13.89 -7.75 -13.20
C TYR A 58 14.04 -9.09 -12.50
N LEU A 59 13.44 -9.28 -11.33
CA LEU A 59 13.49 -10.52 -10.56
C LEU A 59 12.82 -11.70 -11.27
N SER A 60 11.88 -11.43 -12.19
CA SER A 60 11.17 -12.48 -12.91
C SER A 60 12.08 -13.24 -13.89
N TYR A 61 13.14 -12.64 -14.39
CA TYR A 61 14.04 -13.27 -15.36
C TYR A 61 15.51 -13.38 -14.91
N ALA A 62 16.01 -12.50 -14.07
CA ALA A 62 17.43 -12.44 -13.73
C ALA A 62 17.78 -13.28 -12.50
N GLN A 63 16.89 -13.48 -11.54
CA GLN A 63 17.06 -14.25 -10.32
C GLN A 63 18.43 -14.04 -9.62
N PRO A 64 18.80 -12.79 -9.27
CA PRO A 64 20.12 -12.50 -8.70
C PRO A 64 20.31 -13.20 -7.35
N TRP A 65 21.48 -13.82 -7.18
CA TRP A 65 21.81 -14.57 -5.97
C TRP A 65 21.84 -13.67 -4.73
N GLY A 66 21.25 -14.15 -3.65
CA GLY A 66 21.23 -13.47 -2.34
C GLY A 66 20.27 -12.29 -2.28
N VAL A 67 20.40 -11.30 -3.15
CA VAL A 67 19.58 -10.10 -3.15
C VAL A 67 18.17 -10.33 -3.71
N GLY A 68 18.00 -11.25 -4.65
CA GLY A 68 16.71 -11.55 -5.25
C GLY A 68 15.63 -11.93 -4.24
N PRO A 69 15.85 -12.97 -3.40
CA PRO A 69 14.91 -13.32 -2.34
C PRO A 69 14.68 -12.19 -1.32
N LEU A 70 15.70 -11.39 -1.01
CA LEU A 70 15.59 -10.24 -0.13
C LEU A 70 14.63 -9.19 -0.69
N LEU A 71 14.80 -8.81 -1.96
CA LEU A 71 13.95 -7.83 -2.63
C LEU A 71 12.52 -8.35 -2.80
N GLN A 72 12.35 -9.63 -3.11
CA GLN A 72 11.02 -10.24 -3.20
C GLN A 72 10.27 -10.21 -1.88
N ARG A 73 10.96 -10.48 -0.77
CA ARG A 73 10.38 -10.34 0.58
C ARG A 73 10.04 -8.89 0.90
N ALA A 74 10.88 -7.96 0.49
CA ALA A 74 10.64 -6.53 0.70
C ALA A 74 9.40 -6.05 -0.05
N ILE A 75 9.19 -6.49 -1.29
CA ILE A 75 7.98 -6.19 -2.06
C ILE A 75 6.73 -6.75 -1.37
N THR A 76 6.76 -8.02 -1.00
CA THR A 76 5.64 -8.69 -0.33
C THR A 76 5.30 -8.00 1.00
N ALA A 77 6.30 -7.68 1.80
CA ALA A 77 6.11 -6.98 3.08
C ALA A 77 5.57 -5.57 2.90
N ALA A 78 6.06 -4.82 1.91
CA ALA A 78 5.60 -3.47 1.60
C ALA A 78 4.12 -3.45 1.19
N ARG A 79 3.72 -4.35 0.30
CA ARG A 79 2.34 -4.49 -0.15
C ARG A 79 1.41 -4.94 0.98
N HIS A 80 1.81 -5.92 1.76
CA HIS A 80 1.04 -6.38 2.92
C HIS A 80 0.82 -5.27 3.95
N SER A 81 1.86 -4.50 4.26
CA SER A 81 1.78 -3.37 5.17
C SER A 81 0.82 -2.27 4.65
N ALA A 82 0.92 -1.95 3.35
CA ALA A 82 0.03 -0.97 2.72
C ALA A 82 -1.44 -1.44 2.73
N GLU A 83 -1.71 -2.69 2.37
CA GLU A 83 -3.06 -3.25 2.41
C GLU A 83 -3.64 -3.28 3.83
N SER A 84 -2.81 -3.54 4.84
CA SER A 84 -3.23 -3.49 6.24
C SER A 84 -3.59 -2.06 6.67
N ALA A 85 -2.81 -1.07 6.23
CA ALA A 85 -3.09 0.35 6.48
C ALA A 85 -4.38 0.78 5.79
N ASP A 86 -4.60 0.38 4.54
CA ASP A 86 -5.82 0.68 3.79
C ASP A 86 -7.06 0.10 4.48
N ARG A 87 -6.99 -1.15 4.95
CA ARG A 87 -8.08 -1.77 5.71
C ARG A 87 -8.37 -1.06 7.02
N ALA A 88 -7.32 -0.62 7.72
CA ALA A 88 -7.48 0.13 8.97
C ALA A 88 -8.12 1.50 8.72
N GLU A 89 -7.77 2.15 7.62
CA GLU A 89 -8.37 3.43 7.21
C GLU A 89 -9.86 3.27 6.90
N VAL A 90 -10.25 2.25 6.14
CA VAL A 90 -11.66 1.94 5.87
C VAL A 90 -12.43 1.67 7.18
N ALA A 91 -11.86 0.88 8.09
CA ALA A 91 -12.49 0.62 9.40
C ALA A 91 -12.68 1.90 10.22
N ALA A 92 -11.71 2.80 10.20
CA ALA A 92 -11.81 4.10 10.86
C ALA A 92 -12.91 4.96 10.22
N GLU A 93 -13.02 4.97 8.90
CA GLU A 93 -14.11 5.67 8.19
C GLU A 93 -15.48 5.10 8.58
N VAL A 94 -15.63 3.78 8.63
CA VAL A 94 -16.90 3.15 9.05
C VAL A 94 -17.27 3.59 10.47
N ARG A 95 -16.34 3.58 11.41
CA ARG A 95 -16.60 4.07 12.77
C ARG A 95 -17.03 5.53 12.80
N ALA A 96 -16.36 6.37 12.02
CA ALA A 96 -16.68 7.79 11.92
C ALA A 96 -18.08 8.02 11.34
N LEU A 97 -18.49 7.27 10.32
CA LEU A 97 -19.81 7.36 9.69
C LEU A 97 -20.92 6.92 10.65
N VAL A 98 -20.70 5.86 11.41
CA VAL A 98 -21.67 5.42 12.43
C VAL A 98 -21.84 6.52 13.49
N GLU A 99 -20.76 7.08 13.99
CA GLU A 99 -20.79 8.16 14.98
C GLU A 99 -21.46 9.42 14.43
N GLN A 100 -21.10 9.85 13.22
CA GLN A 100 -21.67 11.01 12.54
C GLN A 100 -23.18 10.87 12.33
N SER A 101 -23.68 9.67 12.09
CA SER A 101 -25.11 9.42 11.92
C SER A 101 -25.93 9.65 13.20
N GLY A 102 -25.32 9.55 14.36
CA GLY A 102 -26.04 9.59 15.64
C GLY A 102 -26.97 8.41 15.91
N LEU A 103 -26.99 7.43 15.00
CA LEU A 103 -27.83 6.23 15.12
C LEU A 103 -27.15 5.18 16.01
N SER A 104 -27.97 4.29 16.59
CA SER A 104 -27.42 3.08 17.20
C SER A 104 -26.80 2.16 16.14
N ALA A 105 -25.89 1.29 16.55
CA ALA A 105 -25.26 0.32 15.64
C ALA A 105 -26.32 -0.58 14.96
N THR A 106 -27.35 -0.98 15.70
CA THR A 106 -28.45 -1.79 15.15
C THR A 106 -29.25 -1.04 14.10
N GLU A 107 -29.59 0.21 14.34
CA GLU A 107 -30.36 1.02 13.40
C GLU A 107 -29.54 1.39 12.16
N PHE A 108 -28.26 1.77 12.36
CA PHE A 108 -27.35 2.03 11.23
C PHE A 108 -27.19 0.80 10.34
N ALA A 109 -26.96 -0.37 10.93
CA ALA A 109 -26.86 -1.64 10.20
C ALA A 109 -28.13 -1.94 9.40
N SER A 110 -29.30 -1.74 10.00
CA SER A 110 -30.59 -1.92 9.32
C SER A 110 -30.72 -1.01 8.11
N ARG A 111 -30.37 0.27 8.23
CA ARG A 111 -30.50 1.25 7.14
C ARG A 111 -29.56 0.99 5.97
N ILE A 112 -28.40 0.41 6.21
CA ILE A 112 -27.48 0.03 5.14
C ILE A 112 -27.73 -1.39 4.60
N GLY A 113 -28.67 -2.12 5.17
CA GLY A 113 -29.05 -3.45 4.71
C GLY A 113 -28.12 -4.57 5.15
N THR A 114 -27.58 -4.46 6.37
CA THR A 114 -26.71 -5.49 6.97
C THR A 114 -27.10 -5.80 8.42
N SER A 115 -26.46 -6.79 9.02
CA SER A 115 -26.66 -7.12 10.43
C SER A 115 -25.73 -6.31 11.34
N ARG A 116 -26.13 -6.16 12.61
CA ARG A 116 -25.28 -5.56 13.63
C ARG A 116 -23.95 -6.29 13.77
N THR A 117 -23.96 -7.61 13.70
CA THR A 117 -22.74 -8.44 13.79
C THR A 117 -21.80 -8.14 12.62
N ARG A 118 -22.34 -8.05 11.42
CA ARG A 118 -21.55 -7.70 10.23
C ARG A 118 -20.96 -6.29 10.30
N LEU A 119 -21.77 -5.33 10.75
CA LEU A 119 -21.30 -3.97 10.97
C LEU A 119 -20.12 -3.94 11.97
N SER A 120 -20.19 -4.73 13.04
CA SER A 120 -19.08 -4.86 14.01
C SER A 120 -17.78 -5.32 13.33
N THR A 121 -17.83 -6.29 12.42
CA THR A 121 -16.65 -6.75 11.69
C THR A 121 -16.07 -5.67 10.76
N TYR A 122 -16.89 -4.82 10.19
CA TYR A 122 -16.44 -3.66 9.40
C TYR A 122 -15.78 -2.58 10.26
N ARG A 123 -16.29 -2.36 11.46
CA ARG A 123 -15.76 -1.37 12.42
C ARG A 123 -14.42 -1.79 13.01
N THR A 124 -14.17 -3.08 13.16
CA THR A 124 -12.91 -3.61 13.70
C THR A 124 -11.83 -3.85 12.63
N GLY A 125 -12.20 -3.80 11.35
CA GLY A 125 -11.28 -4.12 10.25
C GLY A 125 -11.14 -5.62 9.97
N GLY A 126 -11.90 -6.48 10.65
CA GLY A 126 -11.89 -7.92 10.40
C GLY A 126 -12.40 -8.29 9.00
N VAL A 127 -13.35 -7.50 8.50
CA VAL A 127 -13.86 -7.59 7.13
C VAL A 127 -13.96 -6.19 6.55
N THR A 128 -13.56 -6.03 5.30
CA THR A 128 -13.71 -4.77 4.57
C THR A 128 -15.06 -4.75 3.85
N PRO A 129 -15.89 -3.71 4.05
CA PRO A 129 -17.14 -3.58 3.31
C PRO A 129 -16.88 -3.38 1.82
N SER A 130 -17.84 -3.75 0.97
CA SER A 130 -17.77 -3.43 -0.45
C SER A 130 -17.81 -1.91 -0.68
N ALA A 131 -17.25 -1.45 -1.79
CA ALA A 131 -17.31 -0.04 -2.16
C ALA A 131 -18.77 0.49 -2.22
N ALA A 132 -19.70 -0.32 -2.75
CA ALA A 132 -21.09 0.03 -2.81
C ALA A 132 -21.74 0.18 -1.42
N LEU A 133 -21.37 -0.69 -0.48
CA LEU A 133 -21.85 -0.61 0.90
C LEU A 133 -21.30 0.64 1.60
N LEU A 134 -20.04 0.98 1.36
CA LEU A 134 -19.42 2.19 1.91
C LEU A 134 -20.10 3.47 1.40
N VAL A 135 -20.47 3.52 0.11
CA VAL A 135 -21.26 4.62 -0.46
C VAL A 135 -22.61 4.72 0.25
N ARG A 136 -23.26 3.60 0.52
CA ARG A 136 -24.53 3.56 1.25
C ARG A 136 -24.38 4.07 2.69
N MET A 137 -23.31 3.70 3.38
CA MET A 137 -22.98 4.21 4.71
C MET A 137 -22.81 5.73 4.72
N ARG A 138 -22.08 6.27 3.75
CA ARG A 138 -21.89 7.72 3.59
C ARG A 138 -23.21 8.45 3.37
N ARG A 139 -24.10 7.87 2.57
CA ARG A 139 -25.43 8.43 2.31
C ARG A 139 -26.28 8.47 3.57
N VAL A 140 -26.34 7.38 4.32
CA VAL A 140 -27.10 7.31 5.57
C VAL A 140 -26.58 8.32 6.59
N ALA A 141 -25.26 8.44 6.75
CA ALA A 141 -24.66 9.43 7.64
C ALA A 141 -25.01 10.89 7.24
N ALA A 142 -25.02 11.18 5.94
CA ALA A 142 -25.36 12.51 5.42
C ALA A 142 -26.86 12.85 5.59
N ASP A 143 -27.75 11.87 5.41
CA ASP A 143 -29.22 12.08 5.49
C ASP A 143 -29.69 12.40 6.91
N VAL A 144 -29.04 11.81 7.92
CA VAL A 144 -29.38 12.07 9.34
C VAL A 144 -28.85 13.43 9.83
N SER A 145 -27.80 13.95 9.14
CA SER A 145 -27.21 15.27 9.47
C SER A 145 -28.02 16.47 8.95
N ARG A 146 -29.13 16.23 8.25
CA ARG A 146 -30.07 17.26 7.74
C ARG A 146 -31.29 17.39 8.64
#